data_886ff352bd89251be07107c626c72114
#
_entry.id   886ff352bd89251be07107c626c72114
#
_cell.length_a   1.000
_cell.length_b   1.000
_cell.length_c   1.000
_cell.angle_alpha   90.00
_cell.angle_beta   90.00
_cell.angle_gamma   90.00
#
_symmetry.space_group_name_H-M   'P 1'
#
loop_
_entity.id
_entity.type
_entity.pdbx_description
1 polymer ?
#
loop_
_entity_poly.entity_id
_entity_poly.type
_entity_poly.pdbx_seq_one_letter_code
_entity_poly.pdbx_strand_id
1 'polypeptide(L)'
;MKIFAFIASLLACLLISPIEAKAQTELLRFEHPLIDAGTMTEDDAPRTYTFVGKNVSKKVLHITRVKTTCGCTTSFVKGDVMQPGDTCRVQLTFTPNRYPGTINTGAFLYLKELEGRPAVKLALSGKVLPGADVWARYPYKMGALRLKQAKVRIDEVKAGTQPSARILCGNSGEKPLRITSLLLPPYARLTTEPEVLEAGDEADLVITIVADKIPEMMPQTFTFPIVLEGLDARPSDRTIQVTVSRLK
;
A
#
# COMPACT_ATOMS: atom_id res chain seq x y z
N MET A 1 -14.82 -57.90 -39.17
CA MET A 1 -13.76 -57.19 -38.44
C MET A 1 -14.07 -55.71 -38.17
N LYS A 2 -15.31 -55.20 -38.39
CA LYS A 2 -15.70 -53.77 -38.14
C LYS A 2 -16.67 -53.60 -36.94
N ILE A 3 -17.20 -54.65 -36.37
CA ILE A 3 -18.19 -54.59 -35.29
C ILE A 3 -17.52 -54.60 -33.91
N PHE A 4 -16.34 -55.18 -33.77
CA PHE A 4 -15.57 -55.21 -32.51
C PHE A 4 -14.95 -53.87 -32.13
N ALA A 5 -14.69 -52.99 -33.11
CA ALA A 5 -14.12 -51.66 -32.85
C ALA A 5 -15.13 -50.66 -32.25
N PHE A 6 -16.44 -50.84 -32.51
CA PHE A 6 -17.48 -49.96 -32.00
C PHE A 6 -17.85 -50.24 -30.54
N ILE A 7 -17.73 -51.48 -30.09
CA ILE A 7 -18.04 -51.87 -28.70
C ILE A 7 -16.93 -51.42 -27.74
N ALA A 8 -15.68 -51.42 -28.18
CA ALA A 8 -14.55 -50.93 -27.38
C ALA A 8 -14.59 -49.43 -27.15
N SER A 9 -15.13 -48.63 -28.10
CA SER A 9 -15.24 -47.18 -27.97
C SER A 9 -16.39 -46.76 -27.02
N LEU A 10 -17.45 -47.57 -26.92
CA LEU A 10 -18.59 -47.27 -26.03
C LEU A 10 -18.30 -47.61 -24.56
N LEU A 11 -17.36 -48.55 -24.30
CA LEU A 11 -16.98 -48.95 -22.94
C LEU A 11 -15.98 -47.99 -22.29
N ALA A 12 -15.23 -47.21 -23.09
CA ALA A 12 -14.27 -46.20 -22.60
C ALA A 12 -14.94 -44.94 -22.06
N CYS A 13 -16.20 -44.63 -22.45
CA CYS A 13 -16.95 -43.47 -21.94
C CYS A 13 -17.60 -43.68 -20.56
N LEU A 14 -17.60 -44.90 -20.01
CA LEU A 14 -18.25 -45.22 -18.74
C LEU A 14 -17.33 -45.08 -17.51
N LEU A 15 -16.06 -44.71 -17.68
CA LEU A 15 -15.09 -44.58 -16.58
C LEU A 15 -14.78 -43.12 -16.22
N ILE A 16 -15.55 -42.14 -16.76
CA ILE A 16 -15.48 -40.75 -16.25
C ILE A 16 -16.33 -40.72 -14.99
N SER A 17 -15.75 -41.10 -13.86
CA SER A 17 -16.35 -40.86 -12.56
C SER A 17 -16.58 -39.34 -12.44
N PRO A 18 -17.81 -38.89 -12.12
CA PRO A 18 -18.04 -37.47 -11.82
C PRO A 18 -17.10 -37.13 -10.66
N ILE A 19 -16.18 -36.19 -10.88
CA ILE A 19 -15.46 -35.56 -9.81
C ILE A 19 -16.55 -34.81 -9.04
N GLU A 20 -17.02 -35.38 -7.94
CA GLU A 20 -17.89 -34.69 -7.00
C GLU A 20 -17.09 -33.47 -6.50
N ALA A 21 -17.31 -32.31 -7.14
CA ALA A 21 -16.91 -31.04 -6.59
C ALA A 21 -17.63 -30.92 -5.25
N LYS A 22 -16.97 -31.23 -4.14
CA LYS A 22 -17.50 -30.95 -2.81
C LYS A 22 -17.78 -29.46 -2.76
N ALA A 23 -19.04 -29.09 -2.95
CA ALA A 23 -19.50 -27.74 -2.73
C ALA A 23 -19.08 -27.36 -1.31
N GLN A 24 -18.21 -26.38 -1.19
CA GLN A 24 -17.73 -25.90 0.10
C GLN A 24 -18.95 -25.39 0.85
N THR A 25 -19.38 -26.09 1.90
CA THR A 25 -20.58 -25.73 2.65
C THR A 25 -20.35 -24.34 3.22
N GLU A 26 -21.11 -23.39 2.75
CA GLU A 26 -21.09 -22.02 3.24
C GLU A 26 -21.51 -22.02 4.72
N LEU A 27 -20.61 -21.57 5.60
CA LEU A 27 -20.89 -21.50 7.03
C LEU A 27 -21.48 -20.15 7.45
N LEU A 28 -20.98 -19.09 6.83
CA LEU A 28 -21.34 -17.71 7.13
C LEU A 28 -21.68 -17.00 5.81
N ARG A 29 -22.89 -16.45 5.73
CA ARG A 29 -23.41 -15.78 4.54
C ARG A 29 -23.61 -14.31 4.80
N PHE A 30 -23.12 -13.49 3.87
CA PHE A 30 -23.40 -12.05 3.78
C PHE A 30 -24.31 -11.80 2.58
N GLU A 31 -25.41 -11.07 2.79
CA GLU A 31 -26.32 -10.71 1.70
C GLU A 31 -25.66 -9.79 0.68
N HIS A 32 -24.85 -8.85 1.18
CA HIS A 32 -24.13 -7.89 0.36
C HIS A 32 -22.64 -7.93 0.71
N PRO A 33 -21.86 -8.90 0.18
CA PRO A 33 -20.41 -8.99 0.46
C PRO A 33 -19.60 -7.94 -0.30
N LEU A 34 -20.19 -7.24 -1.27
CA LEU A 34 -19.65 -6.10 -1.99
C LEU A 34 -20.55 -4.89 -1.76
N ILE A 35 -19.98 -3.77 -1.33
CA ILE A 35 -20.66 -2.48 -1.20
C ILE A 35 -20.01 -1.49 -2.16
N ASP A 36 -20.82 -0.79 -2.95
CA ASP A 36 -20.36 0.37 -3.70
C ASP A 36 -20.28 1.58 -2.77
N ALA A 37 -19.08 2.06 -2.57
CA ALA A 37 -18.78 3.25 -1.76
C ALA A 37 -19.10 4.55 -2.51
N GLY A 38 -19.42 4.46 -3.80
CA GLY A 38 -19.67 5.60 -4.66
C GLY A 38 -18.42 6.41 -4.98
N THR A 39 -18.64 7.70 -5.24
CA THR A 39 -17.54 8.66 -5.46
C THR A 39 -17.35 9.53 -4.23
N MET A 40 -16.10 9.76 -3.86
CA MET A 40 -15.67 10.66 -2.79
C MET A 40 -14.40 11.39 -3.21
N THR A 41 -13.93 12.34 -2.42
CA THR A 41 -12.67 13.06 -2.61
C THR A 41 -11.66 12.66 -1.53
N GLU A 42 -10.38 12.95 -1.75
CA GLU A 42 -9.34 12.77 -0.73
C GLU A 42 -9.58 13.61 0.54
N ASP A 43 -10.36 14.69 0.42
CA ASP A 43 -10.66 15.61 1.53
C ASP A 43 -11.88 15.15 2.35
N ASP A 44 -12.61 14.12 1.89
CA ASP A 44 -13.75 13.59 2.62
C ASP A 44 -13.30 12.92 3.92
N ALA A 45 -14.16 13.01 4.94
CA ALA A 45 -13.97 12.27 6.19
C ALA A 45 -14.03 10.75 5.95
N PRO A 46 -13.37 9.94 6.80
CA PRO A 46 -13.50 8.48 6.74
C PRO A 46 -14.96 8.04 6.77
N ARG A 47 -15.31 7.07 5.92
CA ARG A 47 -16.68 6.50 5.84
C ARG A 47 -16.71 5.06 6.31
N THR A 48 -17.72 4.72 7.13
CA THR A 48 -17.90 3.37 7.67
C THR A 48 -19.03 2.66 6.93
N TYR A 49 -18.74 1.45 6.47
CA TYR A 49 -19.65 0.55 5.77
C TYR A 49 -19.90 -0.67 6.63
N THR A 50 -21.16 -1.05 6.81
CA THR A 50 -21.54 -2.18 7.67
C THR A 50 -22.02 -3.35 6.82
N PHE A 51 -21.39 -4.48 7.01
CA PHE A 51 -21.75 -5.77 6.43
C PHE A 51 -22.44 -6.62 7.49
N VAL A 52 -23.59 -7.19 7.15
CA VAL A 52 -24.34 -8.08 8.05
C VAL A 52 -24.19 -9.50 7.56
N GLY A 53 -23.58 -10.35 8.38
CA GLY A 53 -23.42 -11.77 8.11
C GLY A 53 -24.34 -12.62 8.99
N LYS A 54 -24.79 -13.77 8.47
CA LYS A 54 -25.63 -14.73 9.20
C LYS A 54 -24.93 -16.09 9.23
N ASN A 55 -24.89 -16.70 10.41
CA ASN A 55 -24.49 -18.09 10.55
C ASN A 55 -25.57 -18.99 9.94
N VAL A 56 -25.28 -19.56 8.78
CA VAL A 56 -26.18 -20.48 8.05
C VAL A 56 -25.84 -21.94 8.32
N SER A 57 -24.86 -22.20 9.14
CA SER A 57 -24.45 -23.56 9.53
C SER A 57 -25.25 -24.05 10.77
N LYS A 58 -25.06 -25.33 11.10
CA LYS A 58 -25.60 -25.95 12.32
C LYS A 58 -24.63 -25.90 13.49
N LYS A 59 -23.49 -25.18 13.36
CA LYS A 59 -22.43 -25.12 14.37
C LYS A 59 -22.31 -23.70 14.93
N VAL A 60 -21.80 -23.58 16.14
CA VAL A 60 -21.35 -22.30 16.66
C VAL A 60 -20.11 -21.85 15.86
N LEU A 61 -20.10 -20.60 15.42
CA LEU A 61 -18.98 -20.04 14.69
C LEU A 61 -18.26 -18.97 15.50
N HIS A 62 -16.92 -18.94 15.37
CA HIS A 62 -16.07 -17.98 16.05
C HIS A 62 -15.25 -17.20 15.04
N ILE A 63 -15.49 -15.88 14.95
CA ILE A 63 -14.66 -14.99 14.14
C ILE A 63 -13.36 -14.74 14.91
N THR A 64 -12.24 -15.22 14.38
CA THR A 64 -10.93 -15.09 15.02
C THR A 64 -10.15 -13.87 14.53
N ARG A 65 -10.40 -13.44 13.29
CA ARG A 65 -9.64 -12.35 12.68
C ARG A 65 -10.39 -11.77 11.49
N VAL A 66 -10.27 -10.45 11.32
CA VAL A 66 -10.58 -9.74 10.07
C VAL A 66 -9.30 -9.07 9.59
N LYS A 67 -8.84 -9.42 8.38
CA LYS A 67 -7.62 -8.89 7.77
C LYS A 67 -7.98 -7.98 6.60
N THR A 68 -7.75 -6.69 6.73
CA THR A 68 -7.95 -5.72 5.65
C THR A 68 -6.91 -5.88 4.55
N THR A 69 -7.27 -5.50 3.31
CA THR A 69 -6.41 -5.64 2.13
C THR A 69 -5.50 -4.43 1.89
N CYS A 70 -5.74 -3.30 2.58
CA CYS A 70 -4.90 -2.10 2.51
C CYS A 70 -4.84 -1.39 3.86
N GLY A 71 -3.85 -0.50 4.02
CA GLY A 71 -3.75 0.40 5.17
C GLY A 71 -4.80 1.54 5.19
N CYS A 72 -5.52 1.72 4.07
CA CYS A 72 -6.60 2.70 3.93
C CYS A 72 -7.92 2.26 4.59
N THR A 73 -7.99 1.03 5.10
CA THR A 73 -9.21 0.43 5.64
C THR A 73 -8.91 -0.17 7.01
N THR A 74 -9.73 0.17 8.01
CA THR A 74 -9.75 -0.48 9.32
C THR A 74 -11.02 -1.32 9.47
N SER A 75 -11.00 -2.30 10.36
CA SER A 75 -12.15 -3.18 10.60
C SER A 75 -12.53 -3.26 12.07
N PHE A 76 -13.82 -3.39 12.31
CA PHE A 76 -14.40 -3.67 13.63
C PHE A 76 -15.48 -4.75 13.50
N VAL A 77 -15.57 -5.66 14.47
CA VAL A 77 -16.54 -6.76 14.49
C VAL A 77 -17.39 -6.68 15.76
N LYS A 78 -18.70 -6.85 15.58
CA LYS A 78 -19.65 -7.07 16.67
C LYS A 78 -20.36 -8.40 16.44
N GLY A 79 -20.36 -9.28 17.48
CA GLY A 79 -20.89 -10.63 17.38
C GLY A 79 -19.85 -11.60 16.80
N ASP A 80 -18.71 -11.71 17.46
CA ASP A 80 -17.61 -12.61 17.09
C ASP A 80 -17.89 -14.10 17.40
N VAL A 81 -18.87 -14.37 18.29
CA VAL A 81 -19.39 -15.72 18.55
C VAL A 81 -20.86 -15.77 18.11
N MET A 82 -21.19 -16.72 17.22
CA MET A 82 -22.52 -16.81 16.60
C MET A 82 -23.07 -18.22 16.74
N GLN A 83 -24.25 -18.34 17.41
CA GLN A 83 -25.04 -19.55 17.37
C GLN A 83 -25.63 -19.79 15.96
N PRO A 84 -26.12 -21.01 15.64
CA PRO A 84 -26.86 -21.24 14.40
C PRO A 84 -28.02 -20.24 14.23
N GLY A 85 -28.05 -19.52 13.11
CA GLY A 85 -29.03 -18.49 12.81
C GLY A 85 -28.71 -17.08 13.29
N ASP A 86 -27.73 -16.90 14.17
CA ASP A 86 -27.30 -15.58 14.65
C ASP A 86 -26.65 -14.74 13.55
N THR A 87 -26.59 -13.43 13.80
CA THR A 87 -25.98 -12.46 12.91
C THR A 87 -24.77 -11.78 13.56
N CYS A 88 -23.76 -11.46 12.73
CA CYS A 88 -22.67 -10.57 13.08
C CYS A 88 -22.72 -9.28 12.24
N ARG A 89 -22.03 -8.25 12.73
CA ARG A 89 -21.78 -7.01 11.98
C ARG A 89 -20.28 -6.79 11.85
N VAL A 90 -19.83 -6.69 10.61
CA VAL A 90 -18.45 -6.32 10.28
C VAL A 90 -18.49 -4.90 9.71
N GLN A 91 -17.80 -3.99 10.35
CA GLN A 91 -17.66 -2.61 9.90
C GLN A 91 -16.29 -2.42 9.26
N LEU A 92 -16.28 -1.86 8.05
CA LEU A 92 -15.05 -1.43 7.38
C LEU A 92 -15.09 0.10 7.29
N THR A 93 -14.11 0.76 7.89
CA THR A 93 -13.94 2.20 7.78
C THR A 93 -12.85 2.49 6.77
N PHE A 94 -13.24 3.11 5.66
CA PHE A 94 -12.33 3.53 4.59
C PHE A 94 -11.97 5.00 4.75
N THR A 95 -10.65 5.29 4.70
CA THR A 95 -10.09 6.64 4.76
C THR A 95 -9.57 7.02 3.38
N PRO A 96 -10.22 7.97 2.66
CA PRO A 96 -9.86 8.32 1.29
C PRO A 96 -8.56 9.12 1.17
N ASN A 97 -8.13 9.80 2.23
CA ASN A 97 -6.96 10.67 2.22
C ASN A 97 -5.70 9.93 1.72
N ARG A 98 -5.04 10.48 0.71
CA ARG A 98 -3.85 9.93 0.02
C ARG A 98 -4.09 8.66 -0.81
N TYR A 99 -5.34 8.36 -1.15
CA TYR A 99 -5.69 7.20 -1.97
C TYR A 99 -6.59 7.58 -3.16
N PRO A 100 -6.18 8.55 -4.01
CA PRO A 100 -6.96 8.89 -5.20
C PRO A 100 -6.96 7.73 -6.19
N GLY A 101 -8.06 7.57 -6.92
CA GLY A 101 -8.24 6.52 -7.92
C GLY A 101 -9.38 5.57 -7.62
N THR A 102 -9.32 4.36 -8.15
CA THR A 102 -10.35 3.34 -7.97
C THR A 102 -10.27 2.73 -6.58
N ILE A 103 -11.40 2.68 -5.87
CA ILE A 103 -11.53 1.90 -4.64
C ILE A 103 -11.72 0.43 -5.02
N ASN A 104 -10.79 -0.40 -4.64
CA ASN A 104 -10.88 -1.87 -4.70
C ASN A 104 -10.19 -2.42 -3.46
N THR A 105 -10.88 -2.33 -2.34
CA THR A 105 -10.38 -2.74 -1.03
C THR A 105 -11.40 -3.58 -0.29
N GLY A 106 -11.04 -4.11 0.85
CA GLY A 106 -11.95 -4.89 1.67
C GLY A 106 -11.24 -5.63 2.79
N ALA A 107 -11.83 -6.75 3.21
CA ALA A 107 -11.29 -7.56 4.25
C ALA A 107 -11.59 -9.05 4.06
N PHE A 108 -10.65 -9.89 4.49
CA PHE A 108 -10.86 -11.33 4.64
C PHE A 108 -11.25 -11.63 6.07
N LEU A 109 -12.32 -12.37 6.24
CA LEU A 109 -12.85 -12.80 7.52
C LEU A 109 -12.47 -14.26 7.76
N TYR A 110 -11.93 -14.57 8.94
CA TYR A 110 -11.46 -15.89 9.32
C TYR A 110 -12.28 -16.45 10.48
N LEU A 111 -12.65 -17.71 10.34
CA LEU A 111 -13.35 -18.48 11.38
C LEU A 111 -12.40 -19.52 11.97
N LYS A 112 -12.55 -19.81 13.27
CA LYS A 112 -11.84 -20.88 13.96
C LYS A 112 -12.06 -22.24 13.28
N GLU A 113 -13.28 -22.45 12.78
CA GLU A 113 -13.77 -23.70 12.17
C GLU A 113 -13.19 -23.98 10.78
N LEU A 114 -12.43 -23.05 10.18
CA LEU A 114 -11.86 -23.16 8.83
C LEU A 114 -10.32 -23.19 8.76
N GLU A 115 -9.66 -23.45 9.89
CA GLU A 115 -8.21 -23.70 9.97
C GLU A 115 -7.33 -22.77 9.09
N GLY A 116 -7.47 -21.47 9.30
CA GLY A 116 -6.61 -20.47 8.65
C GLY A 116 -7.00 -20.06 7.22
N ARG A 117 -8.02 -20.71 6.62
CA ARG A 117 -8.60 -20.24 5.35
C ARG A 117 -9.63 -19.15 5.59
N PRO A 118 -9.71 -18.12 4.71
CA PRO A 118 -10.74 -17.12 4.84
C PRO A 118 -12.12 -17.74 4.57
N ALA A 119 -13.07 -17.42 5.44
CA ALA A 119 -14.47 -17.83 5.29
C ALA A 119 -15.17 -17.01 4.19
N VAL A 120 -14.87 -15.70 4.17
CA VAL A 120 -15.50 -14.76 3.23
C VAL A 120 -14.55 -13.60 2.94
N LYS A 121 -14.69 -13.01 1.76
CA LYS A 121 -14.10 -11.72 1.39
C LYS A 121 -15.24 -10.68 1.34
N LEU A 122 -15.10 -9.63 2.14
CA LEU A 122 -15.93 -8.43 2.07
C LEU A 122 -15.18 -7.39 1.25
N ALA A 123 -15.88 -6.67 0.38
CA ALA A 123 -15.24 -5.73 -0.53
C ALA A 123 -15.96 -4.38 -0.60
N LEU A 124 -15.19 -3.34 -0.84
CA LEU A 124 -15.63 -1.99 -1.18
C LEU A 124 -15.14 -1.65 -2.58
N SER A 125 -16.04 -1.14 -3.42
CA SER A 125 -15.73 -0.59 -4.74
C SER A 125 -16.15 0.88 -4.80
N GLY A 126 -15.56 1.65 -5.71
CA GLY A 126 -15.91 3.06 -5.88
C GLY A 126 -14.77 3.87 -6.48
N LYS A 127 -14.78 5.19 -6.27
CA LYS A 127 -13.78 6.11 -6.79
C LYS A 127 -13.47 7.22 -5.80
N VAL A 128 -12.19 7.53 -5.62
CA VAL A 128 -11.70 8.72 -4.90
C VAL A 128 -11.16 9.69 -5.93
N LEU A 129 -11.71 10.89 -5.96
CA LEU A 129 -11.19 12.00 -6.75
C LEU A 129 -10.07 12.70 -5.97
N PRO A 130 -9.09 13.32 -6.65
CA PRO A 130 -8.10 14.14 -6.00
C PRO A 130 -8.75 15.20 -5.11
N GLY A 131 -8.13 15.49 -3.98
CA GLY A 131 -8.53 16.57 -3.09
C GLY A 131 -8.23 17.96 -3.68
N ALA A 132 -8.69 19.00 -3.01
CA ALA A 132 -8.47 20.39 -3.41
C ALA A 132 -6.97 20.75 -3.33
N ASP A 133 -6.23 20.24 -2.35
CA ASP A 133 -4.78 20.39 -2.28
C ASP A 133 -4.09 19.24 -3.03
N VAL A 134 -3.73 19.48 -4.27
CA VAL A 134 -2.98 18.52 -5.11
C VAL A 134 -1.64 18.09 -4.49
N TRP A 135 -1.13 18.91 -3.55
CA TRP A 135 0.12 18.67 -2.84
C TRP A 135 -0.05 17.94 -1.49
N ALA A 136 -1.27 17.61 -1.07
CA ALA A 136 -1.53 16.93 0.22
C ALA A 136 -0.74 15.61 0.36
N ARG A 137 -0.47 14.92 -0.76
CA ARG A 137 0.35 13.70 -0.79
C ARG A 137 1.86 13.92 -0.57
N TYR A 138 2.29 15.21 -0.51
CA TYR A 138 3.66 15.64 -0.23
C TYR A 138 3.70 16.37 1.12
N PRO A 139 3.71 15.66 2.24
CA PRO A 139 3.48 16.25 3.57
C PRO A 139 4.60 17.16 4.06
N TYR A 140 5.80 17.04 3.47
CA TYR A 140 6.95 17.83 3.90
C TYR A 140 7.06 19.08 3.02
N LYS A 141 6.74 20.24 3.62
CA LYS A 141 6.80 21.54 2.96
C LYS A 141 8.13 22.23 3.28
N MET A 142 8.89 22.60 2.25
CA MET A 142 10.17 23.31 2.33
C MET A 142 10.10 24.56 1.42
N GLY A 143 9.46 25.62 1.87
CA GLY A 143 9.10 26.76 1.00
C GLY A 143 8.11 26.32 -0.09
N ALA A 144 8.46 26.54 -1.35
CA ALA A 144 7.69 26.09 -2.50
C ALA A 144 7.92 24.60 -2.84
N LEU A 145 9.00 23.98 -2.38
CA LEU A 145 9.25 22.54 -2.57
C LEU A 145 8.39 21.71 -1.63
N ARG A 146 7.79 20.67 -2.17
CA ARG A 146 7.02 19.65 -1.44
C ARG A 146 7.70 18.31 -1.62
N LEU A 147 7.89 17.54 -0.53
CA LEU A 147 8.55 16.24 -0.55
C LEU A 147 7.63 15.13 -0.03
N LYS A 148 7.77 13.95 -0.59
CA LYS A 148 7.07 12.74 -0.10
C LYS A 148 7.60 12.32 1.27
N GLN A 149 8.91 12.51 1.52
CA GLN A 149 9.59 12.18 2.77
C GLN A 149 10.80 13.11 2.98
N ALA A 150 11.14 13.39 4.25
CA ALA A 150 12.31 14.18 4.63
C ALA A 150 13.42 13.33 5.29
N LYS A 151 13.24 12.01 5.33
CA LYS A 151 14.23 11.06 5.84
C LYS A 151 14.46 9.97 4.80
N VAL A 152 15.73 9.64 4.56
CA VAL A 152 16.14 8.64 3.57
C VAL A 152 17.11 7.69 4.22
N ARG A 153 17.00 6.41 3.85
CA ARG A 153 17.93 5.38 4.25
C ARG A 153 18.52 4.72 3.00
N ILE A 154 19.84 4.57 2.97
CA ILE A 154 20.58 3.90 1.91
C ILE A 154 21.36 2.78 2.59
N ASP A 155 20.88 1.55 2.42
CA ASP A 155 21.45 0.36 3.03
C ASP A 155 22.40 -0.37 2.08
N GLU A 156 23.16 -1.31 2.63
CA GLU A 156 24.03 -2.23 1.88
C GLU A 156 25.09 -1.52 1.02
N VAL A 157 25.60 -0.38 1.47
CA VAL A 157 26.62 0.38 0.74
C VAL A 157 27.95 -0.37 0.75
N LYS A 158 28.39 -0.82 -0.44
CA LYS A 158 29.64 -1.56 -0.67
C LYS A 158 30.71 -0.67 -1.27
N ALA A 159 31.99 -0.92 -0.98
CA ALA A 159 33.11 -0.30 -1.66
C ALA A 159 32.96 -0.46 -3.19
N GLY A 160 33.36 0.55 -3.96
CA GLY A 160 33.24 0.57 -5.41
C GLY A 160 31.84 0.85 -5.95
N THR A 161 30.84 1.08 -5.08
CA THR A 161 29.46 1.32 -5.52
C THR A 161 29.02 2.78 -5.29
N GLN A 162 27.97 3.19 -6.02
CA GLN A 162 27.33 4.51 -5.88
C GLN A 162 25.80 4.35 -5.77
N PRO A 163 25.31 3.75 -4.67
CA PRO A 163 23.88 3.61 -4.49
C PRO A 163 23.18 4.95 -4.33
N SER A 164 21.94 5.04 -4.83
CA SER A 164 21.12 6.25 -4.77
C SER A 164 19.80 5.98 -4.13
N ALA A 165 19.24 7.00 -3.47
CA ALA A 165 17.85 7.04 -3.04
C ALA A 165 17.15 8.18 -3.75
N ARG A 166 15.86 7.97 -4.08
CA ARG A 166 15.00 8.94 -4.73
C ARG A 166 13.90 9.39 -3.78
N ILE A 167 13.66 10.68 -3.73
CA ILE A 167 12.55 11.28 -3.00
C ILE A 167 11.68 11.98 -4.02
N LEU A 168 10.47 11.50 -4.18
CA LEU A 168 9.50 12.20 -5.02
C LEU A 168 9.21 13.57 -4.41
N CYS A 169 9.30 14.59 -5.22
CA CYS A 169 9.10 15.98 -4.83
C CYS A 169 8.29 16.72 -5.89
N GLY A 170 7.88 17.96 -5.57
CA GLY A 170 7.20 18.80 -6.52
C GLY A 170 7.29 20.27 -6.15
N ASN A 171 7.13 21.12 -7.15
CA ASN A 171 7.12 22.57 -7.03
C ASN A 171 5.69 23.06 -6.85
N SER A 172 5.30 23.40 -5.63
CA SER A 172 3.98 23.96 -5.32
C SER A 172 3.93 25.50 -5.44
N GLY A 173 5.01 26.10 -5.88
CA GLY A 173 5.10 27.57 -6.11
C GLY A 173 4.79 27.96 -7.55
N GLU A 174 4.93 29.25 -7.83
CA GLU A 174 4.64 29.86 -9.14
C GLU A 174 5.89 30.05 -10.00
N LYS A 175 7.08 29.85 -9.45
CA LYS A 175 8.37 30.09 -10.12
C LYS A 175 9.15 28.78 -10.23
N PRO A 176 9.96 28.60 -11.31
CA PRO A 176 10.86 27.47 -11.42
C PRO A 176 11.80 27.36 -10.20
N LEU A 177 12.05 26.14 -9.75
CA LEU A 177 12.97 25.82 -8.68
C LEU A 177 14.21 25.09 -9.21
N ARG A 178 15.38 25.53 -8.75
CA ARG A 178 16.64 24.79 -8.91
C ARG A 178 17.16 24.48 -7.51
N ILE A 179 17.19 23.20 -7.17
CA ILE A 179 17.52 22.73 -5.84
C ILE A 179 18.99 22.36 -5.80
N THR A 180 19.73 22.96 -4.87
CA THR A 180 21.14 22.66 -4.62
C THR A 180 21.38 22.43 -3.12
N SER A 181 22.60 22.18 -2.71
CA SER A 181 23.03 22.18 -1.31
C SER A 181 24.47 22.71 -1.22
N LEU A 182 24.70 23.63 -0.29
CA LEU A 182 26.02 24.23 -0.08
C LEU A 182 26.98 23.34 0.71
N LEU A 183 26.44 22.49 1.58
CA LEU A 183 27.22 21.69 2.53
C LEU A 183 26.93 20.19 2.34
N LEU A 184 27.43 19.64 1.22
CA LEU A 184 27.43 18.20 1.01
C LEU A 184 28.74 17.59 1.45
N PRO A 185 28.73 16.46 2.20
CA PRO A 185 29.94 15.68 2.43
C PRO A 185 30.54 15.20 1.10
N PRO A 186 31.88 15.03 1.00
CA PRO A 186 32.52 14.59 -0.25
C PRO A 186 31.99 13.27 -0.82
N TYR A 187 31.42 12.45 0.04
CA TYR A 187 30.82 11.15 -0.30
C TYR A 187 29.33 11.23 -0.69
N ALA A 188 28.73 12.42 -0.73
CA ALA A 188 27.34 12.60 -1.12
C ALA A 188 27.20 13.50 -2.35
N ARG A 189 26.23 13.20 -3.22
CA ARG A 189 25.78 14.04 -4.34
C ARG A 189 24.30 14.25 -4.24
N LEU A 190 23.84 15.42 -4.66
CA LEU A 190 22.43 15.79 -4.73
C LEU A 190 22.13 16.29 -6.14
N THR A 191 21.10 15.75 -6.76
CA THR A 191 20.56 16.22 -8.07
C THR A 191 19.05 16.18 -8.04
N THR A 192 18.42 16.90 -8.97
CA THR A 192 16.99 16.75 -9.26
C THR A 192 16.81 16.28 -10.70
N GLU A 193 15.80 15.46 -10.95
CA GLU A 193 15.45 14.95 -12.27
C GLU A 193 13.96 15.25 -12.54
N PRO A 194 13.65 16.29 -13.37
CA PRO A 194 14.55 17.20 -14.08
C PRO A 194 15.32 18.18 -13.17
N GLU A 195 16.41 18.77 -13.71
CA GLU A 195 17.29 19.70 -12.96
C GLU A 195 16.59 20.98 -12.52
N VAL A 196 15.65 21.44 -13.33
CA VAL A 196 14.77 22.60 -13.03
C VAL A 196 13.36 22.06 -12.91
N LEU A 197 12.69 22.38 -11.80
CA LEU A 197 11.30 22.04 -11.54
C LEU A 197 10.45 23.25 -11.92
N GLU A 198 9.72 23.18 -13.03
CA GLU A 198 8.75 24.22 -13.37
C GLU A 198 7.60 24.27 -12.35
N ALA A 199 6.84 25.36 -12.35
CA ALA A 199 5.69 25.51 -11.46
C ALA A 199 4.65 24.41 -11.70
N GLY A 200 4.28 23.69 -10.66
CA GLY A 200 3.33 22.58 -10.74
C GLY A 200 3.94 21.22 -11.08
N ASP A 201 5.22 21.16 -11.46
CA ASP A 201 5.87 19.91 -11.85
C ASP A 201 6.28 19.05 -10.66
N GLU A 202 6.31 17.75 -10.91
CA GLU A 202 6.89 16.73 -10.03
C GLU A 202 8.27 16.32 -10.55
N ALA A 203 9.15 15.93 -9.63
CA ALA A 203 10.52 15.50 -9.91
C ALA A 203 11.00 14.49 -8.90
N ASP A 204 12.12 13.83 -9.21
CA ASP A 204 12.87 13.08 -8.24
C ASP A 204 14.04 13.92 -7.68
N LEU A 205 14.11 14.05 -6.37
CA LEU A 205 15.32 14.49 -5.67
C LEU A 205 16.18 13.25 -5.41
N VAL A 206 17.35 13.20 -6.06
CA VAL A 206 18.23 12.02 -6.06
C VAL A 206 19.43 12.28 -5.16
N ILE A 207 19.64 11.41 -4.17
CA ILE A 207 20.77 11.44 -3.27
C ILE A 207 21.63 10.21 -3.55
N THR A 208 22.87 10.42 -4.01
CA THR A 208 23.83 9.36 -4.34
C THR A 208 24.96 9.34 -3.35
N ILE A 209 25.31 8.17 -2.82
CA ILE A 209 26.46 7.97 -1.95
C ILE A 209 27.61 7.37 -2.77
N VAL A 210 28.76 8.04 -2.77
CA VAL A 210 30.00 7.56 -3.38
C VAL A 210 30.76 6.80 -2.30
N ALA A 211 30.62 5.47 -2.28
CA ALA A 211 31.11 4.62 -1.17
C ALA A 211 32.60 4.80 -0.88
N ASP A 212 33.44 4.90 -1.93
CA ASP A 212 34.89 5.03 -1.81
C ASP A 212 35.37 6.37 -1.20
N LYS A 213 34.47 7.34 -1.11
CA LYS A 213 34.73 8.64 -0.48
C LYS A 213 34.31 8.70 0.98
N ILE A 214 33.71 7.65 1.52
CA ILE A 214 33.31 7.58 2.92
C ILE A 214 34.59 7.36 3.75
N PRO A 215 34.94 8.24 4.72
CA PRO A 215 36.11 8.05 5.58
C PRO A 215 36.01 6.71 6.31
N GLU A 216 37.16 5.99 6.43
CA GLU A 216 37.20 4.68 7.07
C GLU A 216 36.75 4.72 8.54
N MET A 217 37.07 5.84 9.25
CA MET A 217 36.68 6.05 10.64
C MET A 217 35.18 6.23 10.89
N MET A 218 34.39 6.40 9.82
CA MET A 218 32.94 6.55 9.98
C MET A 218 32.31 5.25 10.49
N PRO A 219 31.31 5.32 11.40
CA PRO A 219 30.61 4.15 11.88
C PRO A 219 29.97 3.35 10.71
N GLN A 220 29.69 2.06 10.96
CA GLN A 220 29.02 1.21 9.98
C GLN A 220 27.66 1.79 9.56
N THR A 221 26.93 2.39 10.51
CA THR A 221 25.70 3.14 10.26
C THR A 221 25.86 4.56 10.81
N PHE A 222 25.61 5.55 9.98
CA PHE A 222 25.70 6.95 10.35
C PHE A 222 24.61 7.77 9.65
N THR A 223 24.30 8.95 10.22
CA THR A 223 23.29 9.87 9.68
C THR A 223 23.93 11.25 9.51
N PHE A 224 23.58 11.92 8.41
CA PHE A 224 23.98 13.31 8.16
C PHE A 224 22.84 14.12 7.56
N PRO A 225 22.80 15.45 7.82
CA PRO A 225 21.82 16.33 7.23
C PRO A 225 22.27 16.81 5.84
N ILE A 226 21.29 17.03 4.95
CA ILE A 226 21.44 17.81 3.73
C ILE A 226 20.53 19.02 3.85
N VAL A 227 21.10 20.22 3.88
CA VAL A 227 20.35 21.48 3.88
C VAL A 227 20.17 21.91 2.42
N LEU A 228 18.93 21.93 1.97
CA LEU A 228 18.60 22.32 0.59
C LEU A 228 18.70 23.85 0.43
N GLU A 229 19.16 24.29 -0.74
CA GLU A 229 19.23 25.69 -1.15
C GLU A 229 18.29 25.94 -2.34
N GLY A 230 18.05 27.23 -2.63
CA GLY A 230 17.09 27.65 -3.65
C GLY A 230 15.65 27.72 -3.14
N LEU A 231 15.45 27.65 -1.82
CA LEU A 231 14.14 27.63 -1.17
C LEU A 231 13.98 28.76 -0.16
N ASP A 232 12.83 29.43 -0.18
CA ASP A 232 12.45 30.42 0.82
C ASP A 232 11.91 29.72 2.08
N ALA A 233 12.81 29.20 2.87
CA ALA A 233 12.54 28.52 4.15
C ALA A 233 13.77 28.57 5.05
N ARG A 234 13.57 28.49 6.38
CA ARG A 234 14.69 28.43 7.33
C ARG A 234 15.49 27.13 7.12
N PRO A 235 16.79 27.12 7.36
CA PRO A 235 17.63 25.93 7.22
C PRO A 235 17.07 24.69 7.95
N SER A 236 16.52 24.86 9.15
CA SER A 236 15.86 23.78 9.90
C SER A 236 14.67 23.16 9.16
N ASP A 237 13.95 23.98 8.39
CA ASP A 237 12.70 23.61 7.73
C ASP A 237 12.93 23.04 6.31
N ARG A 238 14.18 23.12 5.81
CA ARG A 238 14.60 22.62 4.49
C ARG A 238 15.75 21.61 4.58
N THR A 239 15.76 20.81 5.67
CA THR A 239 16.77 19.77 5.93
C THR A 239 16.23 18.37 5.72
N ILE A 240 16.98 17.58 4.95
CA ILE A 240 16.75 16.14 4.77
C ILE A 240 17.74 15.36 5.63
N GLN A 241 17.29 14.29 6.29
CA GLN A 241 18.15 13.39 7.05
C GLN A 241 18.46 12.16 6.22
N VAL A 242 19.74 11.88 6.00
CA VAL A 242 20.22 10.72 5.24
C VAL A 242 20.93 9.75 6.17
N THR A 243 20.42 8.55 6.28
CA THR A 243 21.06 7.45 7.03
C THR A 243 21.71 6.50 6.04
N VAL A 244 22.99 6.21 6.25
CA VAL A 244 23.78 5.28 5.44
C VAL A 244 24.18 4.08 6.28
N SER A 245 24.00 2.88 5.74
CA SER A 245 24.42 1.62 6.36
C SER A 245 25.37 0.88 5.42
N ARG A 246 26.65 0.72 5.83
CA ARG A 246 27.67 0.02 5.04
C ARG A 246 27.57 -1.49 5.26
N LEU A 247 27.81 -2.26 4.21
CA LEU A 247 28.12 -3.68 4.35
C LEU A 247 29.57 -3.86 4.84
N LYS A 248 29.77 -4.86 5.67
CA LYS A 248 31.10 -5.30 6.07
C LYS A 248 31.80 -6.02 4.93
#